data_0d8983bc328f45caa12d8370ba1748ec
#
_entry.id   0d8983bc328f45caa12d8370ba1748ec
#
_cell.length_a   1.000
_cell.length_b   1.000
_cell.length_c   1.000
_cell.angle_alpha   90.00
_cell.angle_beta   90.00
_cell.angle_gamma   90.00
#
_symmetry.space_group_name_H-M   'P 1'
#
loop_
_entity.id
_entity.type
_entity.pdbx_description
1 polymer ?
#
loop_
_entity_poly.entity_id
_entity_poly.type
_entity_poly.pdbx_seq_one_letter_code
_entity_poly.pdbx_strand_id
1 'polypeptide(L)'
;MKFIDVTALSDASVATDDNQSIGNLESLEVETDQADYGTFELNQFVLDGNKNVMPDLPGDIVFWSVEQSGEDCLFQKNPRITITFRAQHSSAGITLYFADEHPAELTITWYTLSGSKLDQKTFYPDNLVYACVHQVANYGKVVIEFVRTRLPKRYIKLRYILYGRYIEWTGDVIKTAKIHEEINEISTTLSINTASISILDAKNDFDISNENGSWRSVQKTQEVTFTENKDGVDIPVGTFFIDTSDFKNNTASFKLNDRIGLMDNYTFYNGKMYTNVLAGKLLEEIFACAAVTKFIIDEEVYNTKLNGYLAVQSCRAALQMICFACAAVADDSRSDVIRVFKPDRYVSSTIDTERKFNNKSNVKLDEYVSGVSIECGKYDLETGDSDIFKDNLPKGKSKITFSEPCDPESLKLSNGAFIEKHTNYVAVQMETTGACVITGKRYKKTTFSYTKNVDHIEAGESENIKKIGTITLYNMEYLDTVAEKLLSYYALRKILSMKYILNTESVSNWVNVVDKNSNIATTLIEQQDIDLTGGFIATASCRGYSVVVTENYFAGTELYTRGDVII
;
A
#
# COMPACT_ATOMS: atom_id res chain seq x y z
N MET A 1 10.47 -11.01 -1.39
CA MET A 1 10.55 -10.29 -0.08
C MET A 1 11.80 -9.42 -0.07
N LYS A 2 11.65 -8.15 0.26
CA LYS A 2 12.73 -7.17 0.25
C LYS A 2 13.11 -6.77 1.68
N PHE A 3 14.37 -6.92 2.05
CA PHE A 3 14.95 -6.43 3.31
C PHE A 3 15.72 -5.13 2.98
N ILE A 4 15.03 -4.00 2.97
CA ILE A 4 15.57 -2.73 2.50
C ILE A 4 15.90 -1.83 3.69
N ASP A 5 17.09 -1.23 3.66
CA ASP A 5 17.37 -0.07 4.48
C ASP A 5 16.85 1.20 3.77
N VAL A 6 15.62 1.59 4.12
CA VAL A 6 14.96 2.76 3.53
C VAL A 6 15.71 4.06 3.84
N THR A 7 16.42 4.10 4.98
CA THR A 7 17.17 5.30 5.37
C THR A 7 18.45 5.44 4.53
N ALA A 8 19.03 4.33 4.08
CA ALA A 8 20.19 4.34 3.19
C ALA A 8 19.88 4.96 1.82
N LEU A 9 18.67 4.74 1.28
CA LEU A 9 18.24 5.38 0.03
C LEU A 9 18.22 6.91 0.12
N SER A 10 17.78 7.47 1.25
CA SER A 10 17.61 8.91 1.42
C SER A 10 18.90 9.67 1.71
N ASP A 11 19.97 8.99 2.16
CA ASP A 11 21.23 9.64 2.52
C ASP A 11 22.44 9.20 1.68
N ALA A 12 22.24 8.25 0.74
CA ALA A 12 23.26 7.77 -0.15
C ALA A 12 23.65 8.81 -1.22
N SER A 13 24.95 8.93 -1.47
CA SER A 13 25.53 9.64 -2.61
C SER A 13 26.40 8.67 -3.40
N VAL A 14 26.17 8.54 -4.69
CA VAL A 14 26.85 7.57 -5.56
C VAL A 14 27.84 8.27 -6.49
N ALA A 15 29.04 7.74 -6.59
CA ALA A 15 30.07 8.19 -7.51
C ALA A 15 30.69 6.99 -8.22
N THR A 16 31.14 7.22 -9.44
CA THR A 16 31.85 6.23 -10.27
C THR A 16 33.16 6.83 -10.78
N ASP A 17 34.20 6.01 -10.91
CA ASP A 17 35.52 6.51 -11.34
C ASP A 17 35.51 6.93 -12.82
N ASP A 18 34.93 6.10 -13.67
CA ASP A 18 34.78 6.33 -15.10
C ASP A 18 33.55 5.53 -15.57
N ASN A 19 32.48 6.17 -15.92
CA ASN A 19 31.29 5.49 -16.41
C ASN A 19 30.54 6.28 -17.46
N GLN A 20 29.81 5.60 -18.29
CA GLN A 20 28.72 6.18 -19.04
C GLN A 20 27.47 6.06 -18.18
N SER A 21 27.16 7.09 -17.42
CA SER A 21 25.91 7.18 -16.68
C SER A 21 24.81 7.63 -17.61
N ILE A 22 23.71 6.89 -17.60
CA ILE A 22 22.50 7.17 -18.41
C ILE A 22 21.26 7.33 -17.54
N GLY A 23 21.40 7.31 -16.23
CA GLY A 23 20.33 7.48 -15.28
C GLY A 23 20.75 8.29 -14.06
N ASN A 24 19.84 8.48 -13.14
CA ASN A 24 20.11 9.13 -11.87
C ASN A 24 20.87 8.17 -10.93
N LEU A 25 22.17 8.36 -10.79
CA LEU A 25 23.01 7.53 -9.93
C LEU A 25 22.79 7.80 -8.44
N GLU A 26 22.26 8.97 -8.06
CA GLU A 26 22.06 9.32 -6.65
C GLU A 26 20.89 8.53 -6.03
N SER A 27 19.79 8.40 -6.77
CA SER A 27 18.65 7.58 -6.34
C SER A 27 18.75 6.15 -6.82
N LEU A 28 19.55 5.86 -7.86
CA LEU A 28 19.59 4.59 -8.60
C LEU A 28 18.20 4.17 -9.09
N GLU A 29 17.29 5.12 -9.24
CA GLU A 29 15.97 4.98 -9.84
C GLU A 29 16.04 5.41 -11.30
N VAL A 30 15.24 4.77 -12.13
CA VAL A 30 15.23 5.00 -13.57
C VAL A 30 14.29 6.15 -13.90
N GLU A 31 14.77 7.12 -14.65
CA GLU A 31 13.92 8.08 -15.34
C GLU A 31 13.32 7.42 -16.60
N THR A 32 12.02 7.56 -16.80
CA THR A 32 11.23 6.82 -17.79
C THR A 32 11.46 7.25 -19.25
N ASP A 33 12.27 8.27 -19.53
CA ASP A 33 12.52 8.83 -20.86
C ASP A 33 13.99 8.70 -21.30
N GLN A 34 14.53 7.50 -21.20
CA GLN A 34 15.91 7.26 -21.68
C GLN A 34 15.94 7.05 -23.19
N ALA A 35 16.97 7.65 -23.84
CA ALA A 35 17.21 7.42 -25.24
C ALA A 35 17.72 6.00 -25.51
N ASP A 36 17.32 5.43 -26.63
CA ASP A 36 17.86 4.17 -27.12
C ASP A 36 19.38 4.30 -27.35
N TYR A 37 20.14 3.30 -26.90
CA TYR A 37 21.57 3.23 -27.11
C TYR A 37 22.00 1.86 -27.61
N GLY A 38 23.03 1.84 -28.43
CA GLY A 38 23.60 0.63 -29.00
C GLY A 38 24.84 0.16 -28.28
N THR A 39 25.17 -1.11 -28.42
CA THR A 39 26.41 -1.72 -27.95
C THR A 39 27.11 -2.48 -29.06
N PHE A 40 28.46 -2.46 -29.04
CA PHE A 40 29.31 -3.24 -29.94
C PHE A 40 29.93 -4.44 -29.22
N GLU A 41 29.29 -4.97 -28.23
CA GLU A 41 29.79 -6.12 -27.52
C GLU A 41 29.77 -7.38 -28.39
N LEU A 42 30.77 -8.25 -28.20
CA LEU A 42 30.93 -9.47 -28.97
C LEU A 42 29.69 -10.38 -28.83
N ASN A 43 29.11 -10.80 -29.95
CA ASN A 43 27.89 -11.63 -30.03
C ASN A 43 26.61 -10.98 -29.47
N GLN A 44 26.57 -9.67 -29.34
CA GLN A 44 25.35 -8.95 -28.96
C GLN A 44 24.57 -8.43 -30.18
N PHE A 45 25.05 -8.65 -31.39
CA PHE A 45 24.34 -8.32 -32.62
C PHE A 45 24.23 -9.55 -33.52
N VAL A 46 23.09 -9.69 -34.16
CA VAL A 46 22.78 -10.81 -35.07
C VAL A 46 23.25 -10.47 -36.47
N LEU A 47 24.05 -11.34 -37.07
CA LEU A 47 24.55 -11.22 -38.43
C LEU A 47 23.60 -11.92 -39.44
N ASP A 48 22.32 -11.62 -39.36
CA ASP A 48 21.28 -12.20 -40.22
C ASP A 48 20.86 -11.27 -41.36
N GLY A 49 21.59 -10.16 -41.55
CA GLY A 49 21.24 -9.09 -42.49
C GLY A 49 20.38 -7.98 -41.91
N ASN A 50 19.75 -8.18 -40.77
CA ASN A 50 19.13 -7.16 -39.95
C ASN A 50 20.18 -6.62 -39.00
N LYS A 51 20.91 -5.64 -39.41
CA LYS A 51 21.95 -4.98 -38.58
C LYS A 51 21.30 -4.27 -37.37
N ASN A 52 20.79 -5.03 -36.43
CA ASN A 52 20.33 -4.46 -35.18
C ASN A 52 21.56 -4.21 -34.30
N VAL A 53 22.14 -3.04 -34.39
CA VAL A 53 23.24 -2.57 -33.55
C VAL A 53 22.74 -2.17 -32.19
N MET A 54 21.42 -2.08 -32.03
CA MET A 54 20.71 -1.78 -30.80
C MET A 54 19.93 -3.03 -30.38
N PRO A 55 20.51 -3.90 -29.53
CA PRO A 55 19.74 -4.98 -28.94
C PRO A 55 18.62 -4.40 -28.07
N ASP A 56 17.54 -5.16 -27.89
CA ASP A 56 16.50 -4.83 -26.90
C ASP A 56 17.11 -4.90 -25.48
N LEU A 57 17.85 -3.86 -25.14
CA LEU A 57 18.31 -3.66 -23.78
C LEU A 57 17.19 -3.01 -22.99
N PRO A 58 17.00 -3.41 -21.71
CA PRO A 58 16.09 -2.70 -20.84
C PRO A 58 16.41 -1.21 -20.83
N GLY A 59 15.44 -0.35 -21.11
CA GLY A 59 15.60 1.10 -21.15
C GLY A 59 15.95 1.75 -19.80
N ASP A 60 16.18 0.94 -18.77
CA ASP A 60 16.34 1.32 -17.38
C ASP A 60 17.76 1.06 -16.82
N ILE A 61 18.80 1.15 -17.66
CA ILE A 61 20.20 0.99 -17.21
C ILE A 61 20.69 2.27 -16.53
N VAL A 62 21.00 2.18 -15.24
CA VAL A 62 21.51 3.32 -14.44
C VAL A 62 23.03 3.41 -14.40
N PHE A 63 23.72 2.30 -14.65
CA PHE A 63 25.18 2.27 -14.71
C PHE A 63 25.64 1.44 -15.91
N TRP A 64 26.58 1.99 -16.66
CA TRP A 64 27.27 1.32 -17.74
C TRP A 64 28.77 1.62 -17.63
N SER A 65 29.62 0.58 -17.54
CA SER A 65 31.05 0.78 -17.41
C SER A 65 31.64 1.33 -18.71
N VAL A 66 32.64 2.20 -18.60
CA VAL A 66 33.43 2.67 -19.74
C VAL A 66 34.35 1.56 -20.26
N GLU A 67 34.96 0.83 -19.35
CA GLU A 67 35.87 -0.28 -19.65
C GLU A 67 35.11 -1.51 -20.13
N GLN A 68 35.56 -2.08 -21.23
CA GLN A 68 35.15 -3.39 -21.74
C GLN A 68 36.19 -4.43 -21.27
N SER A 69 35.71 -5.61 -20.86
CA SER A 69 36.62 -6.71 -20.48
C SER A 69 37.46 -7.21 -21.68
N GLY A 70 38.65 -7.75 -21.40
CA GLY A 70 39.55 -8.35 -22.37
C GLY A 70 39.08 -9.71 -22.87
N GLU A 71 39.92 -10.37 -23.67
CA GLU A 71 39.75 -11.76 -24.14
C GLU A 71 39.74 -12.75 -22.98
N ASP A 72 40.40 -12.42 -21.87
CA ASP A 72 40.49 -13.17 -20.63
C ASP A 72 39.32 -12.90 -19.66
N CYS A 73 38.35 -12.10 -20.08
CA CYS A 73 37.24 -11.60 -19.30
C CYS A 73 37.61 -10.67 -18.14
N LEU A 74 38.88 -10.21 -18.04
CA LEU A 74 39.35 -9.28 -17.03
C LEU A 74 39.33 -7.85 -17.55
N PHE A 75 39.24 -6.87 -16.66
CA PHE A 75 39.36 -5.45 -16.98
C PHE A 75 40.80 -4.98 -16.79
N GLN A 76 41.26 -4.02 -17.61
CA GLN A 76 42.54 -3.36 -17.34
C GLN A 76 42.46 -2.49 -16.08
N LYS A 77 41.31 -1.82 -15.89
CA LYS A 77 40.94 -1.11 -14.67
C LYS A 77 39.54 -1.56 -14.29
N ASN A 78 39.41 -2.18 -13.15
CA ASN A 78 38.11 -2.69 -12.69
C ASN A 78 37.07 -1.56 -12.56
N PRO A 79 35.93 -1.63 -13.24
CA PRO A 79 34.83 -0.70 -13.05
C PRO A 79 34.39 -0.66 -11.57
N ARG A 80 34.09 0.54 -11.07
CA ARG A 80 33.85 0.73 -9.64
C ARG A 80 32.70 1.70 -9.39
N ILE A 81 31.85 1.33 -8.44
CA ILE A 81 30.79 2.17 -7.89
C ILE A 81 31.13 2.45 -6.43
N THR A 82 31.15 3.71 -6.05
CA THR A 82 31.37 4.16 -4.67
C THR A 82 30.11 4.79 -4.13
N ILE A 83 29.58 4.26 -3.04
CA ILE A 83 28.37 4.75 -2.36
C ILE A 83 28.81 5.30 -1.02
N THR A 84 28.51 6.56 -0.75
CA THR A 84 28.82 7.24 0.51
C THR A 84 27.55 7.68 1.21
N PHE A 85 27.46 7.42 2.50
CA PHE A 85 26.30 7.75 3.32
C PHE A 85 26.62 8.89 4.28
N ARG A 86 25.60 9.67 4.67
CA ARG A 86 25.72 10.74 5.68
C ARG A 86 25.70 10.19 7.10
N ALA A 87 24.98 9.07 7.31
CA ALA A 87 24.87 8.38 8.58
C ALA A 87 25.55 7.00 8.53
N GLN A 88 25.63 6.32 9.68
CA GLN A 88 26.06 4.93 9.74
C GLN A 88 24.88 4.01 9.46
N HIS A 89 25.11 3.01 8.63
CA HIS A 89 24.12 1.99 8.27
C HIS A 89 24.59 0.59 8.66
N SER A 90 23.65 -0.33 8.76
CA SER A 90 23.91 -1.75 8.96
C SER A 90 22.98 -2.54 8.04
N SER A 91 23.51 -3.50 7.30
CA SER A 91 22.70 -4.30 6.40
C SER A 91 23.12 -5.77 6.41
N ALA A 92 22.19 -6.64 6.00
CA ALA A 92 22.44 -8.07 5.79
C ALA A 92 23.00 -8.37 4.38
N GLY A 93 23.17 -7.33 3.54
CA GLY A 93 23.70 -7.44 2.19
C GLY A 93 23.25 -6.30 1.28
N ILE A 94 23.67 -6.39 0.03
CA ILE A 94 23.31 -5.47 -1.07
C ILE A 94 22.86 -6.34 -2.24
N THR A 95 21.73 -6.01 -2.86
CA THR A 95 21.26 -6.72 -4.05
C THR A 95 21.51 -5.90 -5.30
N LEU A 96 22.11 -6.52 -6.30
CA LEU A 96 22.44 -5.91 -7.59
C LEU A 96 21.51 -6.46 -8.67
N TYR A 97 20.94 -5.58 -9.45
CA TYR A 97 20.10 -5.90 -10.61
C TYR A 97 20.90 -5.58 -11.87
N PHE A 98 21.36 -6.63 -12.55
CA PHE A 98 22.05 -6.51 -13.81
C PHE A 98 21.07 -6.39 -14.98
N ALA A 99 21.49 -5.78 -16.09
CA ALA A 99 20.61 -5.54 -17.22
C ALA A 99 20.42 -6.78 -18.11
N ASP A 100 21.48 -7.20 -18.76
CA ASP A 100 21.49 -8.26 -19.77
C ASP A 100 22.42 -9.42 -19.41
N GLU A 101 23.48 -9.16 -18.64
CA GLU A 101 24.45 -10.14 -18.22
C GLU A 101 25.03 -9.81 -16.85
N HIS A 102 25.25 -10.80 -16.01
CA HIS A 102 25.89 -10.63 -14.71
C HIS A 102 27.40 -10.84 -14.80
N PRO A 103 28.23 -10.21 -13.94
CA PRO A 103 29.65 -10.50 -13.85
C PRO A 103 29.89 -11.93 -13.32
N ALA A 104 31.05 -12.50 -13.63
CA ALA A 104 31.50 -13.75 -13.00
C ALA A 104 32.04 -13.52 -11.59
N GLU A 105 32.59 -12.31 -11.33
CA GLU A 105 33.21 -12.00 -10.05
C GLU A 105 33.13 -10.49 -9.77
N LEU A 106 32.74 -10.16 -8.53
CA LEU A 106 32.79 -8.80 -8.00
C LEU A 106 33.23 -8.79 -6.54
N THR A 107 33.74 -7.67 -6.07
CA THR A 107 34.18 -7.49 -4.68
C THR A 107 33.47 -6.28 -4.08
N ILE A 108 32.94 -6.42 -2.88
CA ILE A 108 32.38 -5.31 -2.11
C ILE A 108 33.25 -5.05 -0.90
N THR A 109 33.61 -3.79 -0.69
CA THR A 109 34.38 -3.33 0.46
C THR A 109 33.58 -2.29 1.24
N TRP A 110 33.42 -2.51 2.54
CA TRP A 110 32.72 -1.60 3.45
C TRP A 110 33.73 -0.79 4.28
N TYR A 111 33.41 0.48 4.53
CA TYR A 111 34.24 1.41 5.28
C TYR A 111 33.39 2.13 6.33
N THR A 112 34.02 2.57 7.41
CA THR A 112 33.42 3.49 8.37
C THR A 112 33.14 4.85 7.75
N LEU A 113 32.36 5.71 8.45
CA LEU A 113 32.23 7.14 8.06
C LEU A 113 33.57 7.87 8.02
N SER A 114 34.55 7.47 8.85
CA SER A 114 35.90 8.03 8.83
C SER A 114 36.81 7.50 7.72
N GLY A 115 36.31 6.56 6.90
CA GLY A 115 37.03 5.98 5.76
C GLY A 115 37.92 4.79 6.09
N SER A 116 37.92 4.27 7.32
CA SER A 116 38.64 3.05 7.68
C SER A 116 37.92 1.81 7.13
N LYS A 117 38.67 0.88 6.53
CA LYS A 117 38.10 -0.36 6.02
C LYS A 117 37.52 -1.20 7.19
N LEU A 118 36.26 -1.59 7.06
CA LEU A 118 35.56 -2.47 8.01
C LEU A 118 35.67 -3.93 7.58
N ASP A 119 35.26 -4.20 6.33
CA ASP A 119 35.21 -5.56 5.82
C ASP A 119 35.30 -5.59 4.29
N GLN A 120 35.55 -6.76 3.73
CA GLN A 120 35.59 -6.99 2.29
C GLN A 120 35.18 -8.41 1.97
N LYS A 121 34.33 -8.59 0.94
CA LYS A 121 33.93 -9.92 0.49
C LYS A 121 33.81 -9.96 -1.03
N THR A 122 34.25 -11.08 -1.60
CA THR A 122 34.09 -11.39 -3.02
C THR A 122 32.84 -12.25 -3.23
N PHE A 123 32.12 -11.96 -4.31
CA PHE A 123 30.88 -12.61 -4.71
C PHE A 123 30.98 -13.11 -6.14
N TYR A 124 30.21 -14.15 -6.43
CA TYR A 124 30.17 -14.83 -7.73
C TYR A 124 28.71 -14.89 -8.21
N PRO A 125 28.19 -13.83 -8.85
CA PRO A 125 26.82 -13.79 -9.34
C PRO A 125 26.53 -14.93 -10.32
N ASP A 126 25.34 -15.52 -10.17
CA ASP A 126 24.83 -16.61 -11.00
C ASP A 126 23.47 -16.27 -11.64
N ASN A 127 22.94 -15.06 -11.37
CA ASN A 127 21.68 -14.57 -11.90
C ASN A 127 21.75 -13.05 -12.12
N LEU A 128 20.82 -12.52 -12.94
CA LEU A 128 20.67 -11.07 -13.18
C LEU A 128 20.26 -10.29 -11.93
N VAL A 129 19.53 -10.91 -11.01
CA VAL A 129 19.23 -10.36 -9.68
C VAL A 129 20.05 -11.14 -8.67
N TYR A 130 21.08 -10.53 -8.12
CA TYR A 130 21.99 -11.21 -7.22
C TYR A 130 22.11 -10.51 -5.87
N ALA A 131 21.79 -11.24 -4.79
CA ALA A 131 21.94 -10.75 -3.43
C ALA A 131 23.36 -11.05 -2.91
N CYS A 132 24.17 -10.03 -2.75
CA CYS A 132 25.48 -10.08 -2.11
C CYS A 132 25.29 -10.18 -0.57
N VAL A 133 24.95 -11.37 -0.08
CA VAL A 133 24.63 -11.61 1.33
C VAL A 133 25.88 -11.55 2.18
N HIS A 134 25.97 -10.51 3.02
CA HIS A 134 27.03 -10.31 3.99
C HIS A 134 26.60 -9.27 5.02
N GLN A 135 26.57 -9.66 6.28
CA GLN A 135 26.15 -8.76 7.34
C GLN A 135 27.30 -7.85 7.74
N VAL A 136 27.10 -6.56 7.60
CA VAL A 136 28.07 -5.53 8.04
C VAL A 136 27.30 -4.47 8.82
N ALA A 137 27.86 -4.07 9.97
CA ALA A 137 27.30 -3.04 10.83
C ALA A 137 28.16 -1.76 10.81
N ASN A 138 27.51 -0.62 11.03
CA ASN A 138 28.13 0.68 11.23
C ASN A 138 29.03 1.14 10.06
N TYR A 139 28.67 0.80 8.83
CA TYR A 139 29.37 1.31 7.65
C TYR A 139 28.83 2.69 7.23
N GLY A 140 29.71 3.52 6.68
CA GLY A 140 29.35 4.83 6.12
C GLY A 140 29.75 4.97 4.64
N LYS A 141 30.41 3.94 4.08
CA LYS A 141 30.79 3.92 2.66
C LYS A 141 30.89 2.47 2.18
N VAL A 142 30.45 2.25 0.94
CA VAL A 142 30.54 0.95 0.24
C VAL A 142 31.22 1.18 -1.11
N VAL A 143 32.13 0.29 -1.48
CA VAL A 143 32.76 0.26 -2.80
C VAL A 143 32.48 -1.09 -3.43
N ILE A 144 31.82 -1.07 -4.59
CA ILE A 144 31.54 -2.24 -5.42
C ILE A 144 32.52 -2.21 -6.58
N GLU A 145 33.31 -3.25 -6.72
CA GLU A 145 34.33 -3.39 -7.76
C GLU A 145 34.07 -4.63 -8.60
N PHE A 146 33.93 -4.47 -9.90
CA PHE A 146 33.66 -5.57 -10.83
C PHE A 146 34.98 -6.09 -11.38
N VAL A 147 35.27 -7.37 -11.08
CA VAL A 147 36.62 -7.95 -11.34
C VAL A 147 36.65 -8.68 -12.66
N ARG A 148 35.59 -9.45 -12.98
CA ARG A 148 35.57 -10.31 -14.15
C ARG A 148 34.19 -10.48 -14.72
N THR A 149 34.05 -10.42 -16.03
CA THR A 149 32.82 -10.75 -16.77
C THR A 149 32.73 -12.26 -17.02
N ARG A 150 31.54 -12.76 -17.30
CA ARG A 150 31.32 -14.18 -17.64
C ARG A 150 31.81 -14.53 -19.05
N LEU A 151 31.66 -13.59 -19.98
CA LEU A 151 32.07 -13.72 -21.36
C LEU A 151 33.08 -12.62 -21.70
N PRO A 152 33.98 -12.81 -22.69
CA PRO A 152 34.91 -11.80 -23.11
C PRO A 152 34.24 -10.63 -23.80
N LYS A 153 34.86 -9.48 -23.79
CA LYS A 153 34.41 -8.25 -24.46
C LYS A 153 33.03 -7.81 -24.02
N ARG A 154 32.79 -7.76 -22.69
CA ARG A 154 31.54 -7.32 -22.07
C ARG A 154 31.76 -6.05 -21.24
N TYR A 155 30.72 -5.24 -21.19
CA TYR A 155 30.57 -4.15 -20.23
C TYR A 155 29.78 -4.63 -19.01
N ILE A 156 29.93 -3.93 -17.89
CA ILE A 156 29.03 -4.08 -16.74
C ILE A 156 27.87 -3.10 -16.90
N LYS A 157 26.66 -3.61 -16.79
CA LYS A 157 25.42 -2.84 -16.88
C LYS A 157 24.52 -3.16 -15.70
N LEU A 158 24.15 -2.15 -14.92
CA LEU A 158 23.22 -2.27 -13.80
C LEU A 158 21.95 -1.49 -14.07
N ARG A 159 20.83 -2.09 -13.70
CA ARG A 159 19.52 -1.46 -13.69
C ARG A 159 19.23 -0.78 -12.37
N TYR A 160 19.67 -1.39 -11.26
CA TYR A 160 19.30 -0.96 -9.92
C TYR A 160 20.24 -1.54 -8.86
N ILE A 161 20.41 -0.82 -7.74
CA ILE A 161 21.06 -1.33 -6.53
C ILE A 161 20.06 -1.20 -5.37
N LEU A 162 19.78 -2.31 -4.70
CA LEU A 162 18.96 -2.35 -3.51
C LEU A 162 19.84 -2.42 -2.27
N TYR A 163 19.71 -1.46 -1.36
CA TYR A 163 20.42 -1.48 -0.07
C TYR A 163 19.74 -2.45 0.89
N GLY A 164 20.05 -3.71 0.72
CA GLY A 164 19.44 -4.78 1.47
C GLY A 164 19.47 -6.11 0.74
N ARG A 165 18.71 -7.07 1.25
CA ARG A 165 18.61 -8.41 0.70
C ARG A 165 17.27 -8.59 0.01
N TYR A 166 17.29 -9.13 -1.19
CA TYR A 166 16.11 -9.63 -1.89
C TYR A 166 16.05 -11.16 -1.76
N ILE A 167 14.90 -11.69 -1.38
CA ILE A 167 14.62 -13.13 -1.40
C ILE A 167 13.41 -13.35 -2.29
N GLU A 168 13.58 -14.16 -3.31
CA GLU A 168 12.52 -14.63 -4.17
C GLU A 168 12.12 -16.05 -3.78
N TRP A 169 10.82 -16.29 -3.71
CA TRP A 169 10.23 -17.60 -3.51
C TRP A 169 9.38 -17.93 -4.73
N THR A 170 9.69 -19.05 -5.35
CA THR A 170 8.98 -19.60 -6.51
C THR A 170 8.03 -20.71 -6.10
N GLY A 171 7.23 -21.21 -7.02
CA GLY A 171 6.28 -22.29 -6.81
C GLY A 171 6.89 -23.56 -6.21
N ASP A 172 8.20 -23.78 -6.40
CA ASP A 172 8.91 -24.96 -5.88
C ASP A 172 9.00 -24.97 -4.34
N VAL A 173 9.03 -23.81 -3.71
CA VAL A 173 9.15 -23.67 -2.26
C VAL A 173 7.88 -23.12 -1.60
N ILE A 174 6.97 -22.50 -2.35
CA ILE A 174 5.72 -21.98 -1.82
C ILE A 174 4.76 -23.14 -1.53
N LYS A 175 4.39 -23.31 -0.26
CA LYS A 175 3.39 -24.31 0.16
C LYS A 175 1.96 -23.79 0.03
N THR A 176 1.75 -22.56 0.47
CA THR A 176 0.47 -21.85 0.38
C THR A 176 0.72 -20.36 0.20
N ALA A 177 -0.07 -19.72 -0.63
CA ALA A 177 -0.12 -18.26 -0.77
C ALA A 177 -1.56 -17.84 -0.98
N LYS A 178 -2.06 -16.96 -0.12
CA LYS A 178 -3.44 -16.47 -0.16
C LYS A 178 -3.47 -14.98 0.05
N ILE A 179 -4.40 -14.33 -0.63
CA ILE A 179 -4.72 -12.91 -0.45
C ILE A 179 -6.19 -12.81 -0.09
N HIS A 180 -6.48 -11.97 0.89
CA HIS A 180 -7.81 -11.52 1.24
C HIS A 180 -7.92 -10.06 0.89
N GLU A 181 -8.83 -9.72 0.00
CA GLU A 181 -9.15 -8.35 -0.40
C GLU A 181 -10.54 -8.00 0.10
N GLU A 182 -10.71 -6.80 0.66
CA GLU A 182 -11.98 -6.30 1.15
C GLU A 182 -12.08 -4.78 0.98
N ILE A 183 -13.24 -4.31 0.54
CA ILE A 183 -13.56 -2.89 0.46
C ILE A 183 -14.92 -2.59 1.08
N ASN A 184 -14.99 -1.49 1.82
CA ASN A 184 -16.25 -0.93 2.29
C ASN A 184 -16.60 0.29 1.43
N GLU A 185 -17.49 0.11 0.44
CA GLU A 185 -17.85 1.15 -0.52
C GLU A 185 -18.38 2.43 0.14
N ILE A 186 -19.03 2.31 1.29
CA ILE A 186 -19.60 3.45 2.02
C ILE A 186 -18.68 4.03 3.09
N SER A 187 -17.46 3.50 3.23
CA SER A 187 -16.42 3.98 4.16
C SER A 187 -16.87 4.19 5.61
N THR A 188 -17.89 3.44 6.07
CA THR A 188 -18.24 3.40 7.49
C THR A 188 -17.14 2.78 8.34
N THR A 189 -16.35 1.93 7.73
CA THR A 189 -15.06 1.41 8.19
C THR A 189 -14.08 1.49 7.02
N LEU A 190 -12.80 1.47 7.29
CA LEU A 190 -11.79 1.31 6.24
C LEU A 190 -11.20 -0.10 6.35
N SER A 191 -11.52 -0.95 5.38
CA SER A 191 -11.01 -2.31 5.29
C SER A 191 -9.52 -2.32 4.98
N ILE A 192 -8.86 -3.43 5.27
CA ILE A 192 -7.46 -3.69 4.96
C ILE A 192 -7.37 -4.98 4.18
N ASN A 193 -6.50 -5.01 3.18
CA ASN A 193 -6.18 -6.25 2.49
C ASN A 193 -5.10 -6.99 3.27
N THR A 194 -5.19 -8.29 3.32
CA THR A 194 -4.22 -9.13 4.01
C THR A 194 -3.71 -10.22 3.09
N ALA A 195 -2.48 -10.64 3.33
CA ALA A 195 -1.94 -11.81 2.65
C ALA A 195 -1.32 -12.79 3.64
N SER A 196 -1.25 -14.04 3.25
CA SER A 196 -0.52 -15.07 4.00
C SER A 196 0.27 -15.93 3.03
N ILE A 197 1.52 -16.22 3.40
CA ILE A 197 2.38 -17.10 2.65
C ILE A 197 3.08 -18.08 3.59
N SER A 198 3.15 -19.34 3.19
CA SER A 198 3.96 -20.36 3.86
C SER A 198 4.91 -20.98 2.84
N ILE A 199 6.17 -21.07 3.20
CA ILE A 199 7.24 -21.61 2.37
C ILE A 199 7.91 -22.81 3.04
N LEU A 200 8.44 -23.72 2.22
CA LEU A 200 9.31 -24.80 2.66
C LEU A 200 10.70 -24.23 2.96
N ASP A 201 11.10 -24.30 4.22
CA ASP A 201 12.43 -23.90 4.70
C ASP A 201 13.33 -25.13 4.90
N ALA A 202 13.66 -25.79 3.79
CA ALA A 202 14.42 -27.06 3.82
C ALA A 202 15.82 -26.91 4.43
N LYS A 203 16.39 -25.71 4.43
CA LYS A 203 17.72 -25.41 4.98
C LYS A 203 17.67 -24.88 6.41
N ASN A 204 16.48 -24.76 6.99
CA ASN A 204 16.25 -24.12 8.29
C ASN A 204 16.84 -22.70 8.36
N ASP A 205 16.76 -21.94 7.26
CA ASP A 205 17.31 -20.60 7.15
C ASP A 205 16.51 -19.61 8.02
N PHE A 206 15.25 -19.90 8.27
CA PHE A 206 14.37 -19.12 9.14
C PHE A 206 14.23 -19.71 10.55
N ASP A 207 14.87 -20.84 10.86
CA ASP A 207 14.84 -21.39 12.21
C ASP A 207 15.67 -20.52 13.18
N ILE A 208 15.08 -20.17 14.31
CA ILE A 208 15.72 -19.36 15.36
C ILE A 208 17.01 -20.00 15.91
N SER A 209 17.10 -21.33 15.86
CA SER A 209 18.28 -22.09 16.29
C SER A 209 19.46 -22.00 15.30
N ASN A 210 19.21 -21.57 14.05
CA ASN A 210 20.24 -21.36 13.06
C ASN A 210 20.90 -19.97 13.25
N GLU A 211 22.07 -19.95 13.87
CA GLU A 211 22.78 -18.69 14.15
C GLU A 211 23.12 -17.86 12.89
N ASN A 212 23.27 -18.50 11.75
CA ASN A 212 23.54 -17.87 10.44
C ASN A 212 22.29 -17.68 9.59
N GLY A 213 21.12 -17.98 10.15
CA GLY A 213 19.83 -17.96 9.44
C GLY A 213 19.31 -16.56 9.13
N SER A 214 18.46 -16.49 8.12
CA SER A 214 17.79 -15.27 7.66
C SER A 214 16.74 -14.75 8.65
N TRP A 215 16.32 -15.56 9.63
CA TRP A 215 15.31 -15.17 10.63
C TRP A 215 15.65 -13.87 11.38
N ARG A 216 16.95 -13.58 11.58
CA ARG A 216 17.42 -12.33 12.21
C ARG A 216 17.15 -11.08 11.37
N SER A 217 16.99 -11.27 10.08
CA SER A 217 16.72 -10.19 9.12
C SER A 217 15.22 -9.94 8.91
N VAL A 218 14.34 -10.83 9.43
CA VAL A 218 12.89 -10.66 9.33
C VAL A 218 12.44 -9.60 10.32
N GLN A 219 11.89 -8.53 9.80
CA GLN A 219 11.38 -7.41 10.60
C GLN A 219 9.90 -7.18 10.29
N LYS A 220 9.17 -6.60 11.27
CA LYS A 220 7.85 -6.06 10.99
C LYS A 220 7.94 -5.01 9.89
N THR A 221 6.88 -4.88 9.12
CA THR A 221 6.73 -3.89 8.03
C THR A 221 7.67 -4.09 6.83
N GLN A 222 8.33 -5.25 6.72
CA GLN A 222 9.08 -5.56 5.50
C GLN A 222 8.15 -5.82 4.32
N GLU A 223 8.51 -5.25 3.18
CA GLU A 223 7.74 -5.37 1.94
C GLU A 223 7.86 -6.78 1.33
N VAL A 224 6.73 -7.33 0.95
CA VAL A 224 6.58 -8.59 0.21
C VAL A 224 5.67 -8.32 -0.98
N THR A 225 6.20 -8.44 -2.18
CA THR A 225 5.44 -8.30 -3.41
C THR A 225 5.04 -9.68 -3.93
N PHE A 226 3.79 -9.84 -4.30
CA PHE A 226 3.29 -11.03 -5.00
C PHE A 226 3.21 -10.71 -6.48
N THR A 227 3.78 -11.60 -7.29
CA THR A 227 3.74 -11.51 -8.75
C THR A 227 3.28 -12.84 -9.34
N GLU A 228 2.52 -12.78 -10.41
CA GLU A 228 2.20 -13.91 -11.28
C GLU A 228 3.14 -13.87 -12.48
N ASN A 229 3.89 -14.94 -12.72
CA ASN A 229 4.64 -15.08 -13.97
C ASN A 229 3.75 -15.73 -15.03
N LYS A 230 3.36 -14.99 -16.04
CA LYS A 230 2.57 -15.46 -17.17
C LYS A 230 3.35 -15.27 -18.46
N ASP A 231 3.70 -16.38 -19.10
CA ASP A 231 4.48 -16.41 -20.35
C ASP A 231 5.80 -15.61 -20.29
N GLY A 232 6.45 -15.62 -19.12
CA GLY A 232 7.72 -14.91 -18.89
C GLY A 232 7.55 -13.43 -18.49
N VAL A 233 6.33 -12.95 -18.33
CA VAL A 233 6.03 -11.58 -17.87
C VAL A 233 5.52 -11.62 -16.43
N ASP A 234 6.15 -10.87 -15.54
CA ASP A 234 5.72 -10.71 -14.16
C ASP A 234 4.59 -9.70 -14.04
N ILE A 235 3.42 -10.17 -13.66
CA ILE A 235 2.23 -9.37 -13.42
C ILE A 235 2.11 -9.13 -11.91
N PRO A 236 2.13 -7.86 -11.44
CA PRO A 236 1.94 -7.56 -10.02
C PRO A 236 0.55 -8.02 -9.54
N VAL A 237 0.52 -8.76 -8.43
CA VAL A 237 -0.72 -9.23 -7.78
C VAL A 237 -1.01 -8.42 -6.52
N GLY A 238 0.00 -7.86 -5.87
CA GLY A 238 -0.16 -7.00 -4.71
C GLY A 238 1.14 -6.82 -3.92
N THR A 239 1.19 -5.75 -3.16
CA THR A 239 2.31 -5.42 -2.27
C THR A 239 1.81 -5.37 -0.83
N PHE A 240 2.42 -6.17 0.02
CA PHE A 240 2.06 -6.32 1.42
C PHE A 240 3.27 -6.18 2.33
N PHE A 241 3.03 -6.07 3.63
CA PHE A 241 4.06 -5.84 4.63
C PHE A 241 3.93 -6.83 5.77
N ILE A 242 5.04 -7.38 6.24
CA ILE A 242 5.04 -8.39 7.30
C ILE A 242 4.47 -7.79 8.60
N ASP A 243 3.41 -8.42 9.10
CA ASP A 243 2.87 -8.16 10.44
C ASP A 243 3.40 -9.18 11.45
N THR A 244 3.26 -10.47 11.14
CA THR A 244 3.75 -11.57 11.99
C THR A 244 4.44 -12.63 11.17
N SER A 245 5.41 -13.31 11.80
CA SER A 245 6.11 -14.47 11.22
C SER A 245 6.12 -15.61 12.24
N ASP A 246 6.01 -16.84 11.74
CA ASP A 246 6.09 -18.08 12.52
C ASP A 246 6.98 -19.09 11.79
N PHE A 247 7.90 -19.71 12.53
CA PHE A 247 8.89 -20.65 11.99
C PHE A 247 8.77 -21.97 12.71
N LYS A 248 8.34 -23.01 12.01
CA LYS A 248 8.09 -24.32 12.62
C LYS A 248 8.17 -25.45 11.61
N ASN A 249 8.84 -26.54 12.00
CA ASN A 249 8.88 -27.79 11.22
C ASN A 249 9.25 -27.58 9.75
N ASN A 250 10.39 -26.97 9.47
CA ASN A 250 10.88 -26.64 8.13
C ASN A 250 9.88 -25.80 7.30
N THR A 251 9.06 -24.99 7.97
CA THR A 251 8.11 -24.10 7.34
C THR A 251 8.26 -22.71 7.93
N ALA A 252 8.44 -21.71 7.08
CA ALA A 252 8.32 -20.32 7.46
C ALA A 252 6.97 -19.79 6.96
N SER A 253 6.21 -19.16 7.85
CA SER A 253 4.89 -18.63 7.57
C SER A 253 4.85 -17.14 7.91
N PHE A 254 4.26 -16.33 7.02
CA PHE A 254 4.16 -14.90 7.19
C PHE A 254 2.70 -14.47 7.02
N LYS A 255 2.24 -13.59 7.92
CA LYS A 255 0.99 -12.84 7.77
C LYS A 255 1.35 -11.40 7.46
N LEU A 256 0.64 -10.82 6.54
CA LEU A 256 0.98 -9.55 5.90
C LEU A 256 -0.26 -8.67 5.82
N ASN A 257 -0.07 -7.37 6.01
CA ASN A 257 -1.08 -6.35 5.80
C ASN A 257 -0.69 -5.47 4.61
N ASP A 258 -1.68 -4.84 3.98
CA ASP A 258 -1.46 -3.83 2.95
C ASP A 258 -0.89 -2.52 3.52
N ARG A 259 -0.70 -1.53 2.67
CA ARG A 259 -0.18 -0.21 3.06
C ARG A 259 -1.19 0.58 3.91
N ILE A 260 -2.49 0.42 3.63
CA ILE A 260 -3.56 1.03 4.44
C ILE A 260 -3.53 0.47 5.86
N GLY A 261 -3.34 -0.85 6.02
CA GLY A 261 -3.20 -1.49 7.33
C GLY A 261 -1.99 -0.98 8.12
N LEU A 262 -0.87 -0.67 7.45
CA LEU A 262 0.29 -0.07 8.12
C LEU A 262 0.01 1.30 8.72
N MET A 263 -0.94 2.06 8.21
CA MET A 263 -1.28 3.39 8.71
C MET A 263 -1.80 3.38 10.15
N ASP A 264 -2.20 2.21 10.68
CA ASP A 264 -2.55 2.06 12.10
C ASP A 264 -1.35 2.18 13.05
N ASN A 265 -0.13 1.98 12.55
CA ASN A 265 1.09 2.15 13.35
C ASN A 265 1.45 3.63 13.58
N TYR A 266 0.79 4.55 12.89
CA TYR A 266 1.07 5.98 12.94
C TYR A 266 -0.09 6.74 13.55
N THR A 267 0.21 7.58 14.55
CA THR A 267 -0.79 8.42 15.22
C THR A 267 -0.81 9.81 14.62
N PHE A 268 -1.96 10.25 14.13
CA PHE A 268 -2.17 11.59 13.63
C PHE A 268 -2.49 12.53 14.79
N TYR A 269 -1.50 13.31 15.21
CA TYR A 269 -1.61 14.28 16.30
C TYR A 269 -2.07 15.67 15.83
N ASN A 270 -1.83 16.02 14.55
CA ASN A 270 -2.00 17.37 14.01
C ASN A 270 -3.46 17.76 13.74
N GLY A 271 -4.41 16.92 14.17
CA GLY A 271 -5.82 17.26 14.07
C GLY A 271 -6.17 18.56 14.80
N LYS A 272 -7.06 19.35 14.21
CA LYS A 272 -7.49 20.66 14.70
C LYS A 272 -8.94 20.92 14.32
N MET A 273 -9.44 22.10 14.68
CA MET A 273 -10.70 22.61 14.15
C MET A 273 -10.48 23.10 12.71
N TYR A 274 -11.27 22.61 11.79
CA TYR A 274 -11.19 22.92 10.36
C TYR A 274 -12.40 23.73 9.91
N THR A 275 -12.15 24.70 9.02
CA THR A 275 -13.19 25.49 8.36
C THR A 275 -12.86 25.57 6.88
N ASN A 276 -13.70 24.98 6.03
CA ASN A 276 -13.56 24.94 4.57
C ASN A 276 -12.17 24.44 4.09
N VAL A 277 -11.59 23.46 4.80
CA VAL A 277 -10.32 22.85 4.39
C VAL A 277 -10.56 21.90 3.21
N LEU A 278 -9.65 21.88 2.25
CA LEU A 278 -9.71 20.92 1.16
C LEU A 278 -9.37 19.51 1.68
N ALA A 279 -10.20 18.53 1.35
CA ALA A 279 -9.98 17.14 1.74
C ALA A 279 -8.62 16.60 1.24
N GLY A 280 -8.21 16.98 0.02
CA GLY A 280 -6.91 16.60 -0.53
C GLY A 280 -5.74 17.08 0.33
N LYS A 281 -5.80 18.29 0.90
CA LYS A 281 -4.76 18.81 1.80
C LYS A 281 -4.67 18.01 3.11
N LEU A 282 -5.81 17.61 3.66
CA LEU A 282 -5.84 16.74 4.85
C LEU A 282 -5.30 15.35 4.55
N LEU A 283 -5.63 14.81 3.39
CA LEU A 283 -5.11 13.51 2.95
C LEU A 283 -3.59 13.54 2.77
N GLU A 284 -3.04 14.59 2.14
CA GLU A 284 -1.59 14.80 2.03
C GLU A 284 -0.90 14.85 3.40
N GLU A 285 -1.47 15.58 4.39
CA GLU A 285 -0.94 15.64 5.76
C GLU A 285 -0.98 14.26 6.45
N ILE A 286 -2.04 13.47 6.25
CA ILE A 286 -2.19 12.15 6.83
C ILE A 286 -1.20 11.16 6.19
N PHE A 287 -1.07 11.18 4.86
CA PHE A 287 -0.13 10.34 4.13
C PHE A 287 1.33 10.67 4.50
N ALA A 288 1.67 11.94 4.63
CA ALA A 288 2.97 12.36 5.10
C ALA A 288 3.25 11.87 6.54
N CYS A 289 2.25 11.96 7.44
CA CYS A 289 2.36 11.43 8.80
C CYS A 289 2.59 9.92 8.83
N ALA A 290 1.95 9.17 7.92
CA ALA A 290 2.06 7.72 7.81
C ALA A 290 3.24 7.27 6.93
N ALA A 291 4.11 8.18 6.47
CA ALA A 291 5.21 7.93 5.55
C ALA A 291 4.76 7.23 4.24
N VAL A 292 3.54 7.53 3.78
CA VAL A 292 3.01 7.06 2.50
C VAL A 292 3.45 8.04 1.41
N THR A 293 4.25 7.56 0.47
CA THR A 293 4.78 8.36 -0.65
C THR A 293 4.08 8.11 -1.98
N LYS A 294 3.42 6.95 -2.11
CA LYS A 294 2.72 6.56 -3.33
C LYS A 294 1.20 6.58 -3.10
N PHE A 295 0.56 7.62 -3.60
CA PHE A 295 -0.90 7.78 -3.54
C PHE A 295 -1.43 8.61 -4.71
N ILE A 296 -2.70 8.40 -5.03
CA ILE A 296 -3.47 9.15 -6.03
C ILE A 296 -4.78 9.56 -5.37
N ILE A 297 -5.13 10.83 -5.48
CA ILE A 297 -6.39 11.38 -4.97
C ILE A 297 -7.16 11.94 -6.16
N ASP A 298 -8.37 11.44 -6.40
CA ASP A 298 -9.21 11.94 -7.47
C ASP A 298 -9.55 13.42 -7.24
N GLU A 299 -9.60 14.22 -8.30
CA GLU A 299 -9.76 15.67 -8.25
C GLU A 299 -11.04 16.11 -7.51
N GLU A 300 -12.14 15.40 -7.68
CA GLU A 300 -13.39 15.68 -6.99
C GLU A 300 -13.26 15.49 -5.47
N VAL A 301 -12.56 14.46 -5.03
CA VAL A 301 -12.28 14.21 -3.61
C VAL A 301 -11.35 15.29 -3.08
N TYR A 302 -10.29 15.59 -3.82
CA TYR A 302 -9.30 16.59 -3.44
C TYR A 302 -9.94 17.95 -3.15
N ASN A 303 -10.85 18.40 -4.03
CA ASN A 303 -11.48 19.72 -3.97
C ASN A 303 -12.69 19.80 -3.02
N THR A 304 -13.10 18.68 -2.41
CA THR A 304 -14.19 18.69 -1.41
C THR A 304 -13.76 19.48 -0.18
N LYS A 305 -14.58 20.47 0.22
CA LYS A 305 -14.33 21.29 1.41
C LYS A 305 -14.94 20.64 2.63
N LEU A 306 -14.20 20.55 3.71
CA LEU A 306 -14.61 19.93 4.96
C LEU A 306 -14.56 20.91 6.13
N ASN A 307 -15.48 20.72 7.08
CA ASN A 307 -15.58 21.47 8.33
C ASN A 307 -15.65 20.49 9.51
N GLY A 308 -15.20 20.93 10.67
CA GLY A 308 -15.30 20.13 11.89
C GLY A 308 -13.97 19.85 12.54
N TYR A 309 -13.81 18.65 13.09
CA TYR A 309 -12.71 18.30 13.97
C TYR A 309 -12.15 16.90 13.69
N LEU A 310 -10.82 16.78 13.69
CA LEU A 310 -10.11 15.51 13.75
C LEU A 310 -9.44 15.35 15.12
N ALA A 311 -9.79 14.29 15.84
CA ALA A 311 -9.17 13.92 17.10
C ALA A 311 -7.77 13.28 16.87
N VAL A 312 -7.03 13.09 17.96
CA VAL A 312 -5.84 12.22 17.95
C VAL A 312 -6.31 10.78 17.72
N GLN A 313 -5.86 10.18 16.64
CA GLN A 313 -6.26 8.83 16.22
C GLN A 313 -5.23 8.23 15.27
N SER A 314 -5.38 6.97 14.86
CA SER A 314 -4.51 6.42 13.82
C SER A 314 -4.69 7.13 12.49
N CYS A 315 -3.62 7.17 11.66
CA CYS A 315 -3.73 7.75 10.33
C CYS A 315 -4.78 7.02 9.47
N ARG A 316 -4.99 5.71 9.65
CA ARG A 316 -6.05 4.96 8.97
C ARG A 316 -7.45 5.42 9.40
N ALA A 317 -7.68 5.63 10.69
CA ALA A 317 -8.96 6.15 11.18
C ALA A 317 -9.23 7.58 10.68
N ALA A 318 -8.19 8.43 10.60
CA ALA A 318 -8.31 9.76 10.01
C ALA A 318 -8.63 9.72 8.50
N LEU A 319 -7.97 8.83 7.76
CA LEU A 319 -8.26 8.56 6.33
C LEU A 319 -9.72 8.12 6.16
N GLN A 320 -10.19 7.16 6.98
CA GLN A 320 -11.58 6.68 6.95
C GLN A 320 -12.60 7.83 7.13
N MET A 321 -12.37 8.71 8.08
CA MET A 321 -13.29 9.84 8.33
C MET A 321 -13.37 10.79 7.13
N ILE A 322 -12.25 11.05 6.45
CA ILE A 322 -12.24 11.89 5.25
C ILE A 322 -12.94 11.19 4.09
N CYS A 323 -12.66 9.90 3.87
CA CYS A 323 -13.33 9.11 2.83
C CYS A 323 -14.84 9.11 3.03
N PHE A 324 -15.32 8.87 4.25
CA PHE A 324 -16.75 8.93 4.57
C PHE A 324 -17.34 10.32 4.27
N ALA A 325 -16.69 11.39 4.76
CA ALA A 325 -17.16 12.75 4.58
C ALA A 325 -17.21 13.20 3.10
N CYS A 326 -16.37 12.61 2.25
CA CYS A 326 -16.30 12.87 0.81
C CYS A 326 -17.13 11.89 -0.04
N ALA A 327 -17.87 10.95 0.55
CA ALA A 327 -18.48 9.84 -0.16
C ALA A 327 -17.47 9.08 -1.05
N ALA A 328 -16.22 8.99 -0.61
CA ALA A 328 -15.10 8.36 -1.30
C ALA A 328 -14.73 7.02 -0.66
N VAL A 329 -13.82 6.29 -1.26
CA VAL A 329 -13.17 5.09 -0.72
C VAL A 329 -11.66 5.23 -0.87
N ALA A 330 -10.91 4.50 -0.05
CA ALA A 330 -9.47 4.33 -0.24
C ALA A 330 -9.18 2.84 -0.46
N ASP A 331 -8.35 2.53 -1.44
CA ASP A 331 -8.00 1.17 -1.86
C ASP A 331 -6.58 1.11 -2.39
N ASP A 332 -5.86 0.03 -2.09
CA ASP A 332 -4.55 -0.32 -2.64
C ASP A 332 -4.50 -1.77 -3.17
N SER A 333 -5.66 -2.38 -3.41
CA SER A 333 -5.78 -3.73 -3.98
C SER A 333 -5.04 -3.82 -5.31
N ARG A 334 -4.26 -4.89 -5.49
CA ARG A 334 -3.47 -5.17 -6.70
C ARG A 334 -2.45 -4.07 -7.08
N SER A 335 -2.15 -3.15 -6.17
CA SER A 335 -1.30 -2.00 -6.42
C SER A 335 -0.31 -1.78 -5.26
N ASP A 336 0.72 -0.98 -5.51
CA ASP A 336 1.57 -0.40 -4.46
C ASP A 336 1.23 1.09 -4.18
N VAL A 337 0.12 1.57 -4.77
CA VAL A 337 -0.36 2.96 -4.72
C VAL A 337 -1.71 3.00 -4.02
N ILE A 338 -1.86 3.79 -2.96
CA ILE A 338 -3.17 4.05 -2.35
C ILE A 338 -3.95 5.00 -3.26
N ARG A 339 -5.12 4.59 -3.70
CA ARG A 339 -6.05 5.44 -4.45
C ARG A 339 -7.19 5.88 -3.56
N VAL A 340 -7.51 7.18 -3.57
CA VAL A 340 -8.70 7.74 -2.91
C VAL A 340 -9.62 8.30 -3.98
N PHE A 341 -10.77 7.67 -4.18
CA PHE A 341 -11.65 7.92 -5.31
C PHE A 341 -13.13 7.78 -4.94
N LYS A 342 -14.01 8.34 -5.77
CA LYS A 342 -15.45 8.09 -5.69
C LYS A 342 -15.78 6.84 -6.48
N PRO A 343 -16.39 5.79 -5.86
CA PRO A 343 -16.78 4.60 -6.59
C PRO A 343 -17.77 4.93 -7.71
N ASP A 344 -17.55 4.36 -8.88
CA ASP A 344 -18.49 4.37 -9.99
C ASP A 344 -19.11 2.98 -10.18
N ARG A 345 -20.17 2.90 -10.98
CA ARG A 345 -20.88 1.64 -11.27
C ARG A 345 -20.53 1.08 -12.66
N TYR A 346 -19.31 1.31 -13.11
CA TYR A 346 -18.86 0.76 -14.39
C TYR A 346 -18.58 -0.74 -14.28
N VAL A 347 -19.28 -1.53 -15.12
CA VAL A 347 -19.07 -2.98 -15.19
C VAL A 347 -17.78 -3.28 -15.94
N SER A 348 -16.79 -3.82 -15.24
CA SER A 348 -15.45 -4.07 -15.77
C SER A 348 -15.33 -5.41 -16.51
N SER A 349 -16.09 -6.42 -16.10
CA SER A 349 -15.99 -7.77 -16.66
C SER A 349 -17.25 -8.59 -16.47
N THR A 350 -17.29 -9.76 -17.09
CA THR A 350 -18.34 -10.77 -16.90
C THR A 350 -17.74 -12.08 -16.40
N ILE A 351 -18.30 -12.61 -15.34
CA ILE A 351 -17.99 -13.95 -14.81
C ILE A 351 -19.07 -14.90 -15.32
N ASP A 352 -18.73 -15.66 -16.33
CA ASP A 352 -19.64 -16.62 -16.97
C ASP A 352 -19.72 -17.96 -16.22
N THR A 353 -20.52 -18.88 -16.75
CA THR A 353 -20.71 -20.21 -16.16
C THR A 353 -19.49 -21.11 -16.28
N GLU A 354 -18.58 -20.87 -17.24
CA GLU A 354 -17.38 -21.67 -17.47
C GLU A 354 -16.32 -21.39 -16.42
N ARG A 355 -16.24 -20.14 -15.98
CA ARG A 355 -15.29 -19.71 -14.92
C ARG A 355 -15.81 -19.94 -13.51
N LYS A 356 -17.12 -20.19 -13.34
CA LYS A 356 -17.77 -20.30 -12.03
C LYS A 356 -17.95 -21.75 -11.59
N PHE A 357 -17.67 -22.04 -10.33
CA PHE A 357 -17.92 -23.36 -9.72
C PHE A 357 -19.39 -23.46 -9.27
N ASN A 358 -20.23 -24.14 -10.05
CA ASN A 358 -21.70 -24.16 -9.89
C ASN A 358 -22.20 -24.60 -8.51
N ASN A 359 -21.49 -25.49 -7.83
CA ASN A 359 -21.88 -26.02 -6.50
C ASN A 359 -21.40 -25.13 -5.34
N LYS A 360 -20.83 -23.97 -5.61
CA LYS A 360 -20.23 -23.06 -4.62
C LYS A 360 -20.80 -21.63 -4.71
N SER A 361 -22.02 -21.51 -5.24
CA SER A 361 -22.71 -20.21 -5.30
C SER A 361 -23.89 -20.22 -4.33
N ASN A 362 -24.03 -19.15 -3.58
CA ASN A 362 -25.14 -18.92 -2.65
C ASN A 362 -25.61 -17.48 -2.79
N VAL A 363 -26.93 -17.26 -2.72
CA VAL A 363 -27.54 -15.94 -2.73
C VAL A 363 -28.26 -15.74 -1.42
N LYS A 364 -27.95 -14.64 -0.73
CA LYS A 364 -28.61 -14.21 0.50
C LYS A 364 -29.26 -12.85 0.26
N LEU A 365 -30.41 -12.62 0.85
CA LEU A 365 -31.06 -11.32 0.89
C LEU A 365 -30.72 -10.62 2.21
N ASP A 366 -30.23 -9.38 2.12
CA ASP A 366 -29.96 -8.51 3.27
C ASP A 366 -31.22 -7.79 3.75
N GLU A 367 -31.17 -7.20 4.93
CA GLU A 367 -32.29 -6.45 5.50
C GLU A 367 -32.70 -5.26 4.61
N TYR A 368 -33.99 -4.93 4.64
CA TYR A 368 -34.49 -3.72 4.00
C TYR A 368 -34.11 -2.49 4.84
N VAL A 369 -33.63 -1.44 4.20
CA VAL A 369 -33.29 -0.16 4.82
C VAL A 369 -34.11 0.94 4.15
N SER A 370 -35.04 1.55 4.92
CA SER A 370 -35.92 2.62 4.43
C SER A 370 -35.35 4.02 4.66
N GLY A 371 -34.26 4.13 5.39
CA GLY A 371 -33.62 5.42 5.64
C GLY A 371 -32.25 5.29 6.28
N VAL A 372 -31.49 6.36 6.21
CA VAL A 372 -30.20 6.50 6.90
C VAL A 372 -30.21 7.74 7.77
N SER A 373 -29.61 7.66 8.95
CA SER A 373 -29.46 8.78 9.87
C SER A 373 -28.00 8.91 10.28
N ILE A 374 -27.38 10.02 9.92
CA ILE A 374 -25.96 10.35 10.18
C ILE A 374 -25.93 11.30 11.36
N GLU A 375 -25.30 10.91 12.46
CA GLU A 375 -25.06 11.79 13.58
C GLU A 375 -23.81 12.63 13.35
N CYS A 376 -23.94 13.96 13.42
CA CYS A 376 -22.85 14.91 13.18
C CYS A 376 -22.49 15.65 14.47
N GLY A 377 -21.20 15.70 14.81
CA GLY A 377 -20.68 16.47 15.93
C GLY A 377 -20.37 17.91 15.52
N LYS A 378 -21.02 18.89 16.17
CA LYS A 378 -20.73 20.30 16.05
C LYS A 378 -19.95 20.77 17.28
N TYR A 379 -18.95 21.60 17.06
CA TYR A 379 -18.06 22.11 18.11
C TYR A 379 -18.15 23.63 18.20
N ASP A 380 -18.55 24.12 19.37
CA ASP A 380 -18.66 25.55 19.65
C ASP A 380 -17.68 25.94 20.77
N LEU A 381 -16.89 27.01 20.59
CA LEU A 381 -15.91 27.46 21.57
C LEU A 381 -16.61 27.99 22.83
N GLU A 382 -16.25 27.49 24.00
CA GLU A 382 -16.76 27.99 25.28
C GLU A 382 -16.22 29.38 25.58
N THR A 383 -17.03 30.20 26.25
CA THR A 383 -16.66 31.60 26.59
C THR A 383 -15.76 31.69 27.81
N GLY A 384 -15.83 30.70 28.72
CA GLY A 384 -15.06 30.63 29.97
C GLY A 384 -13.87 29.69 29.90
N ASP A 385 -12.85 29.96 30.74
CA ASP A 385 -11.73 29.05 30.94
C ASP A 385 -12.17 27.88 31.85
N SER A 386 -11.67 26.68 31.56
CA SER A 386 -11.88 25.45 32.34
C SER A 386 -10.57 24.73 32.61
N ASP A 387 -10.53 23.86 33.61
CA ASP A 387 -9.40 22.97 33.87
C ASP A 387 -9.34 21.91 32.77
N ILE A 388 -8.30 21.95 31.93
CA ILE A 388 -8.10 21.02 30.82
C ILE A 388 -7.28 19.80 31.29
N PHE A 389 -6.24 20.07 32.07
CA PHE A 389 -5.37 19.02 32.63
C PHE A 389 -4.94 19.40 34.04
N LYS A 390 -4.89 18.39 34.93
CA LYS A 390 -4.41 18.59 36.31
C LYS A 390 -3.82 17.29 36.79
N ASP A 391 -2.49 17.23 36.85
CA ASP A 391 -1.75 16.07 37.36
C ASP A 391 -0.30 16.48 37.72
N ASN A 392 0.46 15.55 38.31
CA ASN A 392 1.89 15.71 38.56
C ASN A 392 2.68 15.25 37.32
N LEU A 393 3.55 16.11 36.84
CA LEU A 393 4.44 15.78 35.74
C LEU A 393 5.87 15.57 36.22
N PRO A 394 6.62 14.64 35.62
CA PRO A 394 8.05 14.46 35.90
C PRO A 394 8.85 15.65 35.34
N LYS A 395 10.06 15.85 35.90
CA LYS A 395 11.03 16.77 35.29
C LYS A 395 11.37 16.35 33.88
N GLY A 396 11.40 17.31 32.95
CA GLY A 396 11.71 17.10 31.54
C GLY A 396 10.53 17.40 30.65
N LYS A 397 10.56 16.87 29.42
CA LYS A 397 9.52 17.06 28.44
C LYS A 397 8.38 16.05 28.63
N SER A 398 7.15 16.54 28.63
CA SER A 398 5.93 15.72 28.68
C SER A 398 4.99 16.12 27.57
N LYS A 399 4.40 15.15 26.86
CA LYS A 399 3.33 15.36 25.87
C LYS A 399 1.99 14.98 26.52
N ILE A 400 1.05 15.90 26.51
CA ILE A 400 -0.27 15.75 27.14
C ILE A 400 -1.30 15.85 26.05
N THR A 401 -2.07 14.78 25.83
CA THR A 401 -3.20 14.75 24.88
C THR A 401 -4.49 15.12 25.60
N PHE A 402 -5.34 15.86 24.93
CA PHE A 402 -6.63 16.29 25.46
C PHE A 402 -7.76 15.32 25.06
N SER A 403 -8.69 15.09 25.95
CA SER A 403 -9.91 14.32 25.67
C SER A 403 -10.90 15.09 24.78
N GLU A 404 -10.87 16.41 24.86
CA GLU A 404 -11.70 17.33 24.08
C GLU A 404 -10.82 18.39 23.42
N PRO A 405 -11.18 18.88 22.23
CA PRO A 405 -10.39 19.91 21.57
C PRO A 405 -10.40 21.23 22.37
N CYS A 406 -9.25 21.89 22.40
CA CYS A 406 -9.08 23.17 23.09
C CYS A 406 -8.57 24.24 22.14
N ASP A 407 -8.85 25.50 22.45
CA ASP A 407 -8.27 26.63 21.73
C ASP A 407 -6.80 26.84 22.17
N PRO A 408 -5.81 26.56 21.31
CA PRO A 408 -4.39 26.65 21.66
C PRO A 408 -3.97 28.03 22.20
N GLU A 409 -4.61 29.09 21.70
CA GLU A 409 -4.28 30.47 22.09
C GLU A 409 -4.75 30.81 23.50
N SER A 410 -5.81 30.14 23.97
CA SER A 410 -6.35 30.35 25.31
C SER A 410 -5.58 29.60 26.41
N LEU A 411 -4.70 28.66 26.05
CA LEU A 411 -4.04 27.78 27.00
C LEU A 411 -3.06 28.52 27.93
N LYS A 412 -3.24 28.30 29.22
CA LYS A 412 -2.41 28.82 30.32
C LYS A 412 -1.84 27.66 31.14
N LEU A 413 -0.63 27.81 31.61
CA LEU A 413 0.10 26.81 32.39
C LEU A 413 0.46 27.35 33.75
N SER A 414 0.22 26.58 34.81
CA SER A 414 0.53 27.00 36.19
C SER A 414 2.00 26.83 36.54
N ASN A 415 2.69 25.87 35.94
CA ASN A 415 4.10 25.52 36.25
C ASN A 415 4.78 24.93 35.00
N GLY A 416 6.04 25.29 34.74
CA GLY A 416 6.78 24.91 33.56
C GLY A 416 6.60 25.89 32.38
N ALA A 417 6.92 25.43 31.17
CA ALA A 417 6.79 26.19 29.93
C ALA A 417 6.20 25.34 28.82
N PHE A 418 5.33 25.92 27.99
CA PHE A 418 4.88 25.27 26.76
C PHE A 418 6.03 25.22 25.75
N ILE A 419 6.27 24.04 25.18
CA ILE A 419 7.14 23.82 24.02
C ILE A 419 6.27 23.97 22.75
N GLU A 420 5.09 23.33 22.77
CA GLU A 420 4.13 23.33 21.67
C GLU A 420 2.71 23.42 22.22
N LYS A 421 1.83 24.13 21.50
CA LYS A 421 0.39 24.21 21.80
C LYS A 421 -0.40 23.85 20.55
N HIS A 422 -1.23 22.83 20.67
CA HIS A 422 -2.12 22.36 19.61
C HIS A 422 -3.54 22.16 20.13
N THR A 423 -4.50 22.01 19.24
CA THR A 423 -5.91 21.79 19.61
C THR A 423 -6.12 20.49 20.37
N ASN A 424 -5.32 19.46 20.07
CA ASN A 424 -5.45 18.11 20.61
C ASN A 424 -4.45 17.76 21.69
N TYR A 425 -3.36 18.49 21.77
CA TYR A 425 -2.27 18.21 22.71
C TYR A 425 -1.41 19.44 22.99
N VAL A 426 -0.62 19.34 24.03
CA VAL A 426 0.50 20.25 24.31
C VAL A 426 1.76 19.47 24.61
N ALA A 427 2.91 20.06 24.33
CA ALA A 427 4.19 19.64 24.88
C ALA A 427 4.64 20.65 25.92
N VAL A 428 4.97 20.17 27.12
CA VAL A 428 5.36 20.98 28.29
C VAL A 428 6.75 20.59 28.73
N GLN A 429 7.58 21.58 29.10
CA GLN A 429 8.87 21.41 29.77
C GLN A 429 8.71 21.73 31.25
N MET A 430 8.99 20.74 32.12
CA MET A 430 9.05 20.93 33.57
C MET A 430 10.51 21.02 34.04
N GLU A 431 10.84 22.01 34.86
CA GLU A 431 12.16 22.12 35.45
C GLU A 431 12.35 21.18 36.65
N THR A 432 11.27 20.93 37.37
CA THR A 432 11.23 20.00 38.53
C THR A 432 9.96 19.15 38.44
N THR A 433 9.98 17.96 39.02
CA THR A 433 8.78 17.13 39.18
C THR A 433 7.79 17.86 40.10
N GLY A 434 6.53 17.98 39.67
CA GLY A 434 5.51 18.67 40.46
C GLY A 434 4.17 18.82 39.79
N ALA A 435 3.25 19.45 40.50
CA ALA A 435 1.90 19.69 39.99
C ALA A 435 1.90 20.63 38.78
N CYS A 436 1.16 20.24 37.76
CA CYS A 436 0.93 21.00 36.54
C CYS A 436 -0.58 21.11 36.33
N VAL A 437 -1.06 22.35 36.16
CA VAL A 437 -2.46 22.62 35.79
C VAL A 437 -2.43 23.42 34.49
N ILE A 438 -3.21 22.93 33.51
CA ILE A 438 -3.45 23.62 32.25
C ILE A 438 -4.90 24.07 32.25
N THR A 439 -5.14 25.35 32.05
CA THR A 439 -6.47 25.94 31.92
C THR A 439 -6.60 26.59 30.54
N GLY A 440 -7.83 26.73 30.06
CA GLY A 440 -8.12 27.36 28.78
C GLY A 440 -9.56 27.11 28.33
N LYS A 441 -9.88 27.50 27.12
CA LYS A 441 -11.21 27.33 26.53
C LYS A 441 -11.29 26.00 25.79
N ARG A 442 -12.34 25.23 26.04
CA ARG A 442 -12.67 24.01 25.31
C ARG A 442 -13.64 24.28 24.18
N TYR A 443 -13.64 23.39 23.22
CA TYR A 443 -14.73 23.30 22.25
C TYR A 443 -15.77 22.30 22.75
N LYS A 444 -16.95 22.80 23.09
CA LYS A 444 -18.06 21.95 23.52
C LYS A 444 -18.70 21.26 22.34
N LYS A 445 -18.76 19.93 22.40
CA LYS A 445 -19.43 19.10 21.39
C LYS A 445 -20.94 19.10 21.62
N THR A 446 -21.69 19.39 20.58
CA THR A 446 -23.14 19.13 20.46
C THR A 446 -23.36 18.22 19.26
N THR A 447 -24.47 17.49 19.22
CA THR A 447 -24.78 16.61 18.09
C THR A 447 -26.10 16.98 17.45
N PHE A 448 -26.18 16.78 16.14
CA PHE A 448 -27.43 16.81 15.39
C PHE A 448 -27.45 15.63 14.42
N SER A 449 -28.64 15.20 14.01
CA SER A 449 -28.80 14.10 13.06
C SER A 449 -29.27 14.63 11.71
N TYR A 450 -28.62 14.17 10.65
CA TYR A 450 -29.08 14.32 9.28
C TYR A 450 -29.72 13.02 8.83
N THR A 451 -31.03 13.05 8.48
CA THR A 451 -31.76 11.84 8.09
C THR A 451 -32.31 11.98 6.67
N LYS A 452 -32.09 10.94 5.86
CA LYS A 452 -32.64 10.81 4.52
C LYS A 452 -33.38 9.47 4.42
N ASN A 453 -34.62 9.51 3.96
CA ASN A 453 -35.46 8.33 3.78
C ASN A 453 -35.73 8.08 2.30
N VAL A 454 -36.13 6.88 1.96
CA VAL A 454 -36.70 6.55 0.65
C VAL A 454 -38.06 7.24 0.50
N ASP A 455 -38.46 7.55 -0.73
CA ASP A 455 -39.75 8.21 -1.00
C ASP A 455 -40.94 7.33 -0.61
N HIS A 456 -40.82 6.01 -0.79
CA HIS A 456 -41.84 5.04 -0.47
C HIS A 456 -41.25 3.76 0.11
N ILE A 457 -41.86 3.23 1.16
CA ILE A 457 -41.51 1.92 1.72
C ILE A 457 -42.02 0.84 0.79
N GLU A 458 -41.20 -0.15 0.47
CA GLU A 458 -41.60 -1.29 -0.36
C GLU A 458 -42.76 -2.08 0.24
N ALA A 459 -43.64 -2.64 -0.59
CA ALA A 459 -44.80 -3.39 -0.15
C ALA A 459 -44.37 -4.64 0.66
N GLY A 460 -44.86 -4.75 1.89
CA GLY A 460 -44.51 -5.84 2.81
C GLY A 460 -43.31 -5.58 3.71
N GLU A 461 -42.61 -4.47 3.52
CA GLU A 461 -41.49 -4.04 4.38
C GLU A 461 -41.98 -3.04 5.44
N SER A 462 -41.17 -2.83 6.47
CA SER A 462 -41.41 -1.87 7.54
C SER A 462 -40.28 -0.81 7.57
N GLU A 463 -40.58 0.29 8.27
CA GLU A 463 -39.56 1.33 8.47
C GLU A 463 -38.33 0.76 9.18
N ASN A 464 -37.16 0.95 8.60
CA ASN A 464 -35.87 0.56 9.17
C ASN A 464 -34.83 1.65 8.81
N ILE A 465 -34.51 2.49 9.80
CA ILE A 465 -33.52 3.58 9.63
C ILE A 465 -32.18 3.11 10.16
N LYS A 466 -31.19 3.00 9.27
CA LYS A 466 -29.80 2.65 9.61
C LYS A 466 -29.10 3.87 10.22
N LYS A 467 -28.70 3.74 11.47
CA LYS A 467 -27.97 4.81 12.18
C LYS A 467 -26.48 4.68 11.95
N ILE A 468 -25.87 5.76 11.49
CA ILE A 468 -24.41 5.91 11.35
C ILE A 468 -23.91 6.67 12.58
N GLY A 469 -22.85 6.16 13.18
CA GLY A 469 -22.26 6.76 14.37
C GLY A 469 -21.77 8.20 14.15
N THR A 470 -21.44 8.88 15.24
CA THR A 470 -21.08 10.31 15.20
C THR A 470 -19.85 10.58 14.36
N ILE A 471 -20.02 11.33 13.28
CA ILE A 471 -18.93 11.90 12.49
C ILE A 471 -18.59 13.29 13.00
N THR A 472 -17.31 13.64 13.00
CA THR A 472 -16.85 14.95 13.51
C THR A 472 -16.27 15.85 12.42
N LEU A 473 -16.09 15.29 11.21
CA LEU A 473 -15.65 16.01 10.01
C LEU A 473 -16.67 15.79 8.90
N TYR A 474 -17.21 16.85 8.33
CA TYR A 474 -18.27 16.78 7.30
C TYR A 474 -18.38 18.10 6.52
N ASN A 475 -19.14 18.06 5.45
CA ASN A 475 -19.63 19.25 4.73
C ASN A 475 -21.15 19.26 4.75
N MET A 476 -21.76 20.32 5.30
CA MET A 476 -23.21 20.43 5.41
C MET A 476 -23.92 20.36 4.04
N GLU A 477 -23.34 20.98 3.01
CA GLU A 477 -23.91 20.99 1.67
C GLU A 477 -23.76 19.65 0.97
N TYR A 478 -22.85 18.79 1.46
CA TYR A 478 -22.53 17.50 0.88
C TYR A 478 -23.14 16.30 1.65
N LEU A 479 -23.71 16.53 2.84
CA LEU A 479 -24.31 15.46 3.64
C LEU A 479 -25.45 14.74 2.90
N ASP A 480 -26.19 15.42 2.05
CA ASP A 480 -27.23 14.81 1.23
C ASP A 480 -26.65 13.77 0.25
N THR A 481 -25.54 14.09 -0.42
CA THR A 481 -24.84 13.17 -1.31
C THR A 481 -24.30 11.96 -0.57
N VAL A 482 -23.75 12.15 0.65
CA VAL A 482 -23.30 11.02 1.50
C VAL A 482 -24.48 10.13 1.87
N ALA A 483 -25.60 10.70 2.31
CA ALA A 483 -26.80 9.95 2.66
C ALA A 483 -27.41 9.22 1.46
N GLU A 484 -27.39 9.81 0.29
CA GLU A 484 -27.84 9.21 -0.98
C GLU A 484 -26.98 8.00 -1.38
N LYS A 485 -25.65 8.12 -1.24
CA LYS A 485 -24.73 7.01 -1.46
C LYS A 485 -25.03 5.85 -0.51
N LEU A 486 -25.24 6.14 0.78
CA LEU A 486 -25.59 5.13 1.77
C LEU A 486 -26.91 4.42 1.42
N LEU A 487 -27.96 5.16 1.08
CA LEU A 487 -29.25 4.57 0.67
C LEU A 487 -29.10 3.71 -0.60
N SER A 488 -28.39 4.21 -1.60
CA SER A 488 -28.12 3.48 -2.84
C SER A 488 -27.33 2.19 -2.62
N TYR A 489 -26.44 2.17 -1.64
CA TYR A 489 -25.71 0.98 -1.24
C TYR A 489 -26.63 -0.03 -0.53
N TYR A 490 -27.42 0.41 0.46
CA TYR A 490 -28.34 -0.47 1.18
C TYR A 490 -29.51 -0.97 0.32
N ALA A 491 -29.83 -0.30 -0.78
CA ALA A 491 -30.80 -0.79 -1.76
C ALA A 491 -30.29 -2.04 -2.51
N LEU A 492 -28.99 -2.29 -2.53
CA LEU A 492 -28.38 -3.49 -3.12
C LEU A 492 -28.49 -4.67 -2.14
N ARG A 493 -29.68 -5.22 -1.97
CA ARG A 493 -29.97 -6.22 -0.92
C ARG A 493 -29.47 -7.63 -1.21
N LYS A 494 -29.13 -7.96 -2.47
CA LYS A 494 -28.65 -9.30 -2.84
C LYS A 494 -27.15 -9.43 -2.58
N ILE A 495 -26.79 -10.40 -1.74
CA ILE A 495 -25.43 -10.79 -1.48
C ILE A 495 -25.20 -12.14 -2.15
N LEU A 496 -24.35 -12.15 -3.17
CA LEU A 496 -23.96 -13.34 -3.91
C LEU A 496 -22.58 -13.79 -3.44
N SER A 497 -22.50 -15.01 -2.89
CA SER A 497 -21.22 -15.66 -2.64
C SER A 497 -20.93 -16.67 -3.74
N MET A 498 -19.74 -16.64 -4.31
CA MET A 498 -19.37 -17.54 -5.41
C MET A 498 -17.88 -17.89 -5.37
N LYS A 499 -17.56 -19.05 -5.97
CA LYS A 499 -16.17 -19.46 -6.24
C LYS A 499 -15.95 -19.47 -7.74
N TYR A 500 -14.85 -18.88 -8.22
CA TYR A 500 -14.58 -18.75 -9.65
C TYR A 500 -13.08 -18.71 -9.96
N ILE A 501 -12.73 -18.92 -11.24
CA ILE A 501 -11.36 -18.75 -11.73
C ILE A 501 -11.14 -17.26 -11.93
N LEU A 502 -10.20 -16.69 -11.16
CA LEU A 502 -9.86 -15.29 -11.20
C LEU A 502 -9.18 -14.91 -12.52
N ASN A 503 -9.46 -13.71 -13.00
CA ASN A 503 -8.74 -13.10 -14.11
C ASN A 503 -8.22 -11.72 -13.66
N THR A 504 -8.91 -10.64 -13.98
CA THR A 504 -8.52 -9.26 -13.61
C THR A 504 -9.42 -8.65 -12.53
N GLU A 505 -10.41 -9.40 -12.07
CA GLU A 505 -11.38 -8.91 -11.09
C GLU A 505 -10.70 -8.60 -9.75
N SER A 506 -11.00 -7.43 -9.20
CA SER A 506 -10.56 -6.95 -7.88
C SER A 506 -11.77 -6.46 -7.08
N VAL A 507 -11.61 -6.26 -5.81
CA VAL A 507 -12.62 -5.54 -5.01
C VAL A 507 -12.88 -4.16 -5.61
N SER A 508 -14.02 -3.54 -5.29
CA SER A 508 -14.50 -2.31 -5.92
C SER A 508 -14.91 -2.45 -7.41
N ASN A 509 -14.64 -3.59 -8.06
CA ASN A 509 -15.11 -3.80 -9.42
C ASN A 509 -16.58 -4.18 -9.46
N TRP A 510 -17.34 -3.55 -10.35
CA TRP A 510 -18.65 -4.02 -10.76
C TRP A 510 -18.49 -5.09 -11.85
N VAL A 511 -19.14 -6.24 -11.66
CA VAL A 511 -19.06 -7.38 -12.56
C VAL A 511 -20.46 -7.93 -12.86
N ASN A 512 -20.63 -8.44 -14.07
CA ASN A 512 -21.79 -9.24 -14.40
C ASN A 512 -21.51 -10.71 -14.07
N VAL A 513 -22.41 -11.33 -13.32
CA VAL A 513 -22.33 -12.74 -12.96
C VAL A 513 -23.48 -13.48 -13.65
N VAL A 514 -23.16 -14.43 -14.51
CA VAL A 514 -24.15 -15.23 -15.22
C VAL A 514 -24.53 -16.44 -14.37
N ASP A 515 -25.82 -16.65 -14.13
CA ASP A 515 -26.33 -17.83 -13.42
C ASP A 515 -26.52 -19.02 -14.39
N LYS A 516 -26.93 -20.17 -13.84
CA LYS A 516 -27.19 -21.40 -14.61
C LYS A 516 -28.38 -21.28 -15.57
N ASN A 517 -29.24 -20.27 -15.41
CA ASN A 517 -30.41 -20.01 -16.24
C ASN A 517 -30.16 -18.85 -17.22
N SER A 518 -28.91 -18.44 -17.37
CA SER A 518 -28.49 -17.30 -18.20
C SER A 518 -28.99 -15.93 -17.72
N ASN A 519 -29.50 -15.84 -16.47
CA ASN A 519 -29.79 -14.53 -15.89
C ASN A 519 -28.49 -13.84 -15.47
N ILE A 520 -28.47 -12.53 -15.58
CA ILE A 520 -27.32 -11.71 -15.24
C ILE A 520 -27.58 -11.02 -13.90
N ALA A 521 -26.66 -11.19 -12.96
CA ALA A 521 -26.60 -10.38 -11.76
C ALA A 521 -25.47 -9.37 -11.92
N THR A 522 -25.77 -8.07 -11.88
CA THR A 522 -24.77 -7.01 -11.84
C THR A 522 -24.41 -6.75 -10.39
N THR A 523 -23.17 -6.99 -10.04
CA THR A 523 -22.73 -7.00 -8.64
C THR A 523 -21.40 -6.28 -8.46
N LEU A 524 -21.23 -5.66 -7.29
CA LEU A 524 -19.99 -5.13 -6.78
C LEU A 524 -19.26 -6.23 -6.00
N ILE A 525 -17.99 -6.45 -6.27
CA ILE A 525 -17.15 -7.33 -5.45
C ILE A 525 -16.73 -6.55 -4.20
N GLU A 526 -17.28 -6.94 -3.03
CA GLU A 526 -16.94 -6.33 -1.74
C GLU A 526 -15.78 -7.02 -1.06
N GLN A 527 -15.67 -8.33 -1.26
CA GLN A 527 -14.66 -9.16 -0.61
C GLN A 527 -14.28 -10.33 -1.49
N GLN A 528 -13.01 -10.70 -1.50
CA GLN A 528 -12.58 -11.95 -2.12
C GLN A 528 -11.35 -12.57 -1.43
N ASP A 529 -11.40 -13.90 -1.29
CA ASP A 529 -10.30 -14.72 -0.85
C ASP A 529 -9.68 -15.42 -2.08
N ILE A 530 -8.41 -15.16 -2.35
CA ILE A 530 -7.70 -15.64 -3.53
C ILE A 530 -6.68 -16.67 -3.09
N ASP A 531 -6.75 -17.86 -3.69
CA ASP A 531 -5.74 -18.91 -3.53
C ASP A 531 -4.78 -18.87 -4.73
N LEU A 532 -3.57 -18.38 -4.50
CA LEU A 532 -2.54 -18.23 -5.54
C LEU A 532 -1.85 -19.57 -5.88
N THR A 533 -1.93 -20.57 -4.99
CA THR A 533 -1.30 -21.88 -5.19
C THR A 533 -2.23 -22.87 -5.88
N GLY A 534 -3.53 -22.61 -5.89
CA GLY A 534 -4.56 -23.47 -6.45
C GLY A 534 -5.03 -23.13 -7.85
N GLY A 535 -4.27 -22.36 -8.63
CA GLY A 535 -4.64 -21.94 -10.00
C GLY A 535 -5.45 -20.65 -10.04
N PHE A 536 -5.15 -19.69 -9.17
CA PHE A 536 -5.80 -18.37 -9.11
C PHE A 536 -7.33 -18.48 -8.96
N ILE A 537 -7.75 -19.16 -7.92
CA ILE A 537 -9.16 -19.35 -7.62
C ILE A 537 -9.56 -18.34 -6.55
N ALA A 538 -10.60 -17.56 -6.86
CA ALA A 538 -11.20 -16.61 -5.92
C ALA A 538 -12.53 -17.15 -5.35
N THR A 539 -12.77 -16.85 -4.07
CA THR A 539 -14.07 -16.96 -3.43
C THR A 539 -14.52 -15.56 -3.07
N ALA A 540 -15.53 -15.04 -3.76
CA ALA A 540 -15.99 -13.68 -3.60
C ALA A 540 -17.34 -13.58 -2.89
N SER A 541 -17.53 -12.49 -2.14
CA SER A 541 -18.80 -11.96 -1.70
C SER A 541 -19.11 -10.68 -2.48
N CYS A 542 -20.23 -10.68 -3.18
CA CYS A 542 -20.62 -9.60 -4.06
C CYS A 542 -22.00 -9.08 -3.66
N ARG A 543 -22.19 -7.77 -3.75
CA ARG A 543 -23.47 -7.09 -3.48
C ARG A 543 -24.03 -6.50 -4.77
N GLY A 544 -25.34 -6.68 -5.04
CA GLY A 544 -25.88 -6.16 -6.28
C GLY A 544 -27.35 -6.42 -6.52
N TYR A 545 -27.74 -6.38 -7.78
CA TYR A 545 -29.09 -6.62 -8.27
C TYR A 545 -29.06 -7.62 -9.43
N SER A 546 -30.20 -8.30 -9.67
CA SER A 546 -30.34 -9.21 -10.81
C SER A 546 -31.09 -8.54 -11.93
N VAL A 547 -30.59 -8.65 -13.13
CA VAL A 547 -31.30 -8.31 -14.35
C VAL A 547 -31.84 -9.61 -14.93
N VAL A 548 -33.15 -9.72 -15.02
CA VAL A 548 -33.76 -10.83 -15.75
C VAL A 548 -33.64 -10.52 -17.22
N VAL A 549 -32.93 -11.35 -17.98
CA VAL A 549 -32.96 -11.25 -19.45
C VAL A 549 -34.33 -11.64 -19.89
N THR A 550 -35.12 -10.67 -20.32
CA THR A 550 -36.43 -10.92 -20.92
C THR A 550 -36.25 -11.58 -22.29
N GLU A 551 -36.50 -12.88 -22.37
CA GLU A 551 -36.71 -13.50 -23.67
C GLU A 551 -38.04 -12.98 -24.21
N ASN A 552 -38.01 -12.33 -25.37
CA ASN A 552 -39.21 -11.91 -26.09
C ASN A 552 -39.80 -13.12 -26.78
N TYR A 553 -40.99 -13.54 -26.39
CA TYR A 553 -41.76 -14.60 -27.08
C TYR A 553 -42.79 -13.97 -27.98
N PHE A 554 -42.86 -14.44 -29.21
CA PHE A 554 -43.94 -14.09 -30.14
C PHE A 554 -45.03 -15.15 -30.07
N ALA A 555 -46.25 -14.76 -29.72
CA ALA A 555 -47.43 -15.58 -29.83
C ALA A 555 -48.35 -14.95 -30.89
N GLY A 556 -48.31 -15.46 -32.11
CA GLY A 556 -49.00 -14.86 -33.24
C GLY A 556 -48.34 -13.56 -33.71
N THR A 557 -49.06 -12.45 -33.70
CA THR A 557 -48.55 -11.11 -34.08
C THR A 557 -48.23 -10.23 -32.89
N GLU A 558 -48.39 -10.71 -31.65
CA GLU A 558 -48.14 -9.93 -30.43
C GLU A 558 -46.84 -10.32 -29.79
N LEU A 559 -46.11 -9.30 -29.32
CA LEU A 559 -44.88 -9.44 -28.55
C LEU A 559 -45.26 -9.57 -27.08
N TYR A 560 -44.95 -10.71 -26.46
CA TYR A 560 -45.08 -10.89 -25.03
C TYR A 560 -43.70 -10.78 -24.36
N THR A 561 -43.52 -9.79 -23.56
CA THR A 561 -42.41 -9.69 -22.61
C THR A 561 -42.74 -10.47 -21.35
N ARG A 562 -41.94 -11.46 -21.00
CA ARG A 562 -42.03 -12.12 -19.70
C ARG A 562 -41.56 -11.10 -18.65
N GLY A 563 -42.53 -10.55 -17.98
CA GLY A 563 -42.53 -9.36 -17.15
C GLY A 563 -41.23 -8.94 -16.52
N ASP A 564 -40.97 -7.64 -16.58
CA ASP A 564 -39.96 -6.96 -15.80
C ASP A 564 -40.24 -7.17 -14.30
N VAL A 565 -39.73 -8.25 -13.74
CA VAL A 565 -39.63 -8.38 -12.31
C VAL A 565 -38.24 -7.90 -11.95
N ILE A 566 -38.12 -6.60 -11.73
CA ILE A 566 -37.03 -6.06 -10.92
C ILE A 566 -37.27 -6.62 -9.53
N ILE A 567 -36.56 -7.67 -9.21
CA ILE A 567 -36.57 -8.22 -7.86
C ILE A 567 -35.37 -7.66 -7.12
#